data_52f0bbfda63308ef6e5cc1ebe0e33ed6
#
_entry.id   52f0bbfda63308ef6e5cc1ebe0e33ed6
#
_cell.length_a   1.000
_cell.length_b   1.000
_cell.length_c   1.000
_cell.angle_alpha   90.00
_cell.angle_beta   90.00
_cell.angle_gamma   90.00
#
_symmetry.space_group_name_H-M   'P 1'
#
loop_
_entity.id
_entity.type
_entity.pdbx_description
1 polymer ?
#
loop_
_entity_poly.entity_id
_entity_poly.type
_entity_poly.pdbx_seq_one_letter_code
_entity_poly.pdbx_strand_id
1 'polypeptide(L)'
;MVDPIRIFRFAPSPNGELHLGHAYSALLNLKLAREVGGKCLLRIEDIDTVRCTPELEKQMLDDLEWIGFEWDEKPRRQSEHFDHYRKALEALQAKGLVYPSTLSRSEIKQRVRELEEDGTVWPRDPDGSPIYPGVERSLSSKARQSIVASDKAYGLRLDMKKAVGDLSFEWIEAGIFTEAEPLRWGDVVIARKDTPTSYHLCCVMDDALQGVTDVVRGKDLYQATSVHVVLQSLLGYVSPRYVHHDLILDDAGKKLSKSIHSKSIRALRKAGISKEAVWNTLGF
;
A
#
# COMPACT_ATOMS: atom_id res chain seq x y z
N MET A 1 -17.03 -5.01 30.21
CA MET A 1 -16.91 -5.47 28.79
C MET A 1 -15.44 -5.72 28.56
N VAL A 2 -15.07 -6.85 27.97
CA VAL A 2 -13.67 -7.10 27.60
C VAL A 2 -13.41 -6.28 26.33
N ASP A 3 -12.37 -5.44 26.34
CA ASP A 3 -11.99 -4.70 25.15
C ASP A 3 -11.67 -5.68 24.01
N PRO A 4 -12.06 -5.36 22.76
CA PRO A 4 -11.76 -6.22 21.62
C PRO A 4 -10.26 -6.39 21.48
N ILE A 5 -9.83 -7.60 21.14
CA ILE A 5 -8.41 -7.91 20.91
C ILE A 5 -7.86 -6.99 19.81
N ARG A 6 -6.78 -6.31 20.09
CA ARG A 6 -6.09 -5.47 19.09
C ARG A 6 -5.29 -6.34 18.14
N ILE A 7 -5.41 -6.04 16.84
CA ILE A 7 -4.76 -6.80 15.77
C ILE A 7 -3.89 -5.86 14.95
N PHE A 8 -2.60 -6.14 14.97
CA PHE A 8 -1.56 -5.49 14.20
C PHE A 8 -1.14 -6.37 13.02
N ARG A 9 -0.44 -5.80 12.04
CA ARG A 9 0.12 -6.60 10.94
C ARG A 9 1.40 -6.00 10.39
N PHE A 10 2.36 -6.85 10.07
CA PHE A 10 3.45 -6.54 9.17
C PHE A 10 3.13 -7.13 7.79
N ALA A 11 3.27 -6.32 6.73
CA ALA A 11 2.76 -6.66 5.40
C ALA A 11 3.82 -6.39 4.31
N PRO A 12 4.91 -7.20 4.26
CA PRO A 12 5.97 -7.02 3.30
C PRO A 12 5.63 -7.63 1.93
N SER A 13 6.17 -7.02 0.86
CA SER A 13 6.16 -7.59 -0.48
C SER A 13 7.48 -8.36 -0.74
N PRO A 14 7.44 -9.65 -1.11
CA PRO A 14 8.62 -10.47 -1.37
C PRO A 14 9.20 -10.22 -2.78
N ASN A 15 9.45 -8.95 -3.12
CA ASN A 15 9.98 -8.52 -4.42
C ASN A 15 11.47 -8.11 -4.35
N GLY A 16 12.18 -8.53 -3.31
CA GLY A 16 13.59 -8.29 -3.04
C GLY A 16 13.93 -8.51 -1.57
N GLU A 17 15.20 -8.38 -1.22
CA GLU A 17 15.70 -8.61 0.14
C GLU A 17 15.15 -7.58 1.14
N LEU A 18 14.94 -8.02 2.39
CA LEU A 18 14.58 -7.12 3.48
C LEU A 18 15.79 -6.29 3.94
N HIS A 19 15.55 -5.04 4.33
CA HIS A 19 16.55 -4.14 4.92
C HIS A 19 16.14 -3.69 6.33
N LEU A 20 17.00 -2.95 7.02
CA LEU A 20 16.76 -2.50 8.40
C LEU A 20 15.43 -1.77 8.59
N GLY A 21 14.96 -1.00 7.62
CA GLY A 21 13.62 -0.36 7.68
C GLY A 21 12.47 -1.36 7.74
N HIS A 22 12.58 -2.50 7.03
CA HIS A 22 11.59 -3.59 7.15
C HIS A 22 11.68 -4.28 8.50
N ALA A 23 12.91 -4.54 9.01
CA ALA A 23 13.12 -5.11 10.34
C ALA A 23 12.50 -4.22 11.42
N TYR A 24 12.75 -2.90 11.35
CA TYR A 24 12.18 -1.94 12.28
C TYR A 24 10.65 -1.99 12.29
N SER A 25 10.04 -1.91 11.11
CA SER A 25 8.58 -1.96 10.98
C SER A 25 7.99 -3.27 11.52
N ALA A 26 8.63 -4.41 11.23
CA ALA A 26 8.21 -5.72 11.73
C ALA A 26 8.28 -5.78 13.26
N LEU A 27 9.44 -5.46 13.84
CA LEU A 27 9.66 -5.51 15.29
C LEU A 27 8.78 -4.50 16.04
N LEU A 28 8.55 -3.32 15.48
CA LEU A 28 7.67 -2.32 16.08
C LEU A 28 6.20 -2.79 16.13
N ASN A 29 5.70 -3.40 15.04
CA ASN A 29 4.37 -4.02 15.04
C ASN A 29 4.27 -5.12 16.10
N LEU A 30 5.25 -6.01 16.19
CA LEU A 30 5.28 -7.08 17.18
C LEU A 30 5.32 -6.52 18.61
N LYS A 31 6.20 -5.56 18.88
CA LYS A 31 6.33 -4.92 20.20
C LYS A 31 5.00 -4.30 20.63
N LEU A 32 4.41 -3.45 19.80
CA LEU A 32 3.14 -2.77 20.13
C LEU A 32 1.97 -3.76 20.32
N ALA A 33 1.94 -4.84 19.53
CA ALA A 33 0.96 -5.90 19.72
C ALA A 33 1.13 -6.58 21.09
N ARG A 34 2.35 -6.95 21.46
CA ARG A 34 2.64 -7.63 22.76
C ARG A 34 2.39 -6.72 23.95
N GLU A 35 2.71 -5.43 23.87
CA GLU A 35 2.46 -4.45 24.94
C GLU A 35 0.96 -4.34 25.31
N VAL A 36 0.06 -4.57 24.37
CA VAL A 36 -1.39 -4.49 24.61
C VAL A 36 -2.07 -5.87 24.71
N GLY A 37 -1.30 -6.96 24.75
CA GLY A 37 -1.86 -8.32 24.74
C GLY A 37 -2.63 -8.66 23.45
N GLY A 38 -2.29 -8.00 22.36
CA GLY A 38 -2.91 -8.16 21.04
C GLY A 38 -2.19 -9.21 20.17
N LYS A 39 -2.65 -9.33 18.93
CA LYS A 39 -2.06 -10.20 17.90
C LYS A 39 -1.24 -9.40 16.90
N CYS A 40 -0.18 -10.00 16.38
CA CYS A 40 0.59 -9.50 15.25
C CYS A 40 0.50 -10.49 14.08
N LEU A 41 -0.04 -10.06 12.97
CA LEU A 41 -0.21 -10.89 11.77
C LEU A 41 0.93 -10.64 10.76
N LEU A 42 1.22 -11.66 9.96
CA LEU A 42 2.04 -11.52 8.76
C LEU A 42 1.14 -11.62 7.52
N ARG A 43 1.26 -10.63 6.63
CA ARG A 43 0.62 -10.67 5.31
C ARG A 43 1.67 -10.58 4.22
N ILE A 44 1.59 -11.45 3.23
CA ILE A 44 2.50 -11.48 2.09
C ILE A 44 1.84 -10.70 0.95
N GLU A 45 2.40 -9.53 0.63
CA GLU A 45 1.88 -8.64 -0.42
C GLU A 45 2.52 -8.97 -1.78
N ASP A 46 2.04 -10.02 -2.40
CA ASP A 46 2.56 -10.66 -3.61
C ASP A 46 1.64 -10.54 -4.85
N ILE A 47 0.86 -9.45 -4.93
CA ILE A 47 -0.02 -9.21 -6.09
C ILE A 47 0.75 -9.06 -7.42
N ASP A 48 2.02 -8.70 -7.37
CA ASP A 48 2.93 -8.73 -8.52
C ASP A 48 3.64 -10.10 -8.57
N THR A 49 2.93 -11.07 -9.11
CA THR A 49 3.39 -12.46 -9.20
C THR A 49 4.62 -12.67 -10.09
N VAL A 50 5.00 -11.66 -10.88
CA VAL A 50 6.21 -11.69 -11.71
C VAL A 50 7.46 -11.35 -10.89
N ARG A 51 7.37 -10.35 -10.01
CA ARG A 51 8.49 -9.93 -9.16
C ARG A 51 8.55 -10.66 -7.83
N CYS A 52 7.41 -11.14 -7.34
CA CYS A 52 7.31 -11.89 -6.09
C CYS A 52 7.43 -13.39 -6.39
N THR A 53 8.64 -13.94 -6.19
CA THR A 53 8.89 -15.36 -6.46
C THR A 53 8.87 -16.19 -5.17
N PRO A 54 8.60 -17.51 -5.23
CA PRO A 54 8.65 -18.40 -4.06
C PRO A 54 10.00 -18.36 -3.33
N GLU A 55 11.11 -18.19 -4.07
CA GLU A 55 12.45 -18.10 -3.51
C GLU A 55 12.63 -16.82 -2.68
N LEU A 56 12.13 -15.68 -3.19
CA LEU A 56 12.18 -14.41 -2.47
C LEU A 56 11.25 -14.42 -1.26
N GLU A 57 10.08 -15.06 -1.35
CA GLU A 57 9.20 -15.26 -0.21
C GLU A 57 9.87 -16.09 0.87
N LYS A 58 10.46 -17.24 0.50
CA LYS A 58 11.19 -18.07 1.45
C LYS A 58 12.32 -17.30 2.13
N GLN A 59 13.10 -16.53 1.36
CA GLN A 59 14.17 -15.71 1.90
C GLN A 59 13.64 -14.66 2.89
N MET A 60 12.53 -14.02 2.57
CA MET A 60 11.87 -13.05 3.42
C MET A 60 11.42 -13.68 4.76
N LEU A 61 10.82 -14.86 4.73
CA LEU A 61 10.40 -15.60 5.92
C LEU A 61 11.60 -16.00 6.77
N ASP A 62 12.66 -16.56 6.15
CA ASP A 62 13.92 -16.93 6.84
C ASP A 62 14.57 -15.71 7.54
N ASP A 63 14.51 -14.54 6.91
CA ASP A 63 15.05 -13.29 7.47
C ASP A 63 14.19 -12.77 8.63
N LEU A 64 12.85 -12.86 8.53
CA LEU A 64 11.92 -12.47 9.60
C LEU A 64 12.07 -13.36 10.83
N GLU A 65 12.16 -14.66 10.64
CA GLU A 65 12.44 -15.60 11.74
C GLU A 65 13.80 -15.31 12.40
N TRP A 66 14.82 -15.03 11.59
CA TRP A 66 16.15 -14.75 12.13
C TRP A 66 16.18 -13.47 12.99
N ILE A 67 15.46 -12.41 12.61
CA ILE A 67 15.37 -11.19 13.44
C ILE A 67 14.45 -11.37 14.66
N GLY A 68 13.79 -12.52 14.81
CA GLY A 68 12.87 -12.80 15.91
C GLY A 68 11.49 -12.17 15.75
N PHE A 69 11.06 -11.92 14.52
CA PHE A 69 9.68 -11.53 14.26
C PHE A 69 8.79 -12.77 14.32
N GLU A 70 7.80 -12.74 15.20
CA GLU A 70 6.82 -13.80 15.40
C GLU A 70 5.43 -13.31 14.98
N TRP A 71 4.63 -14.19 14.40
CA TRP A 71 3.25 -13.89 14.00
C TRP A 71 2.29 -14.96 14.53
N ASP A 72 1.05 -14.54 14.83
CA ASP A 72 0.10 -15.35 15.61
C ASP A 72 -0.79 -16.26 14.77
N GLU A 73 -0.88 -16.07 13.45
CA GLU A 73 -1.76 -16.84 12.55
C GLU A 73 -1.06 -17.18 11.24
N LYS A 74 -1.61 -18.15 10.48
CA LYS A 74 -1.10 -18.49 9.15
C LYS A 74 -1.05 -17.23 8.27
N PRO A 75 0.09 -16.91 7.63
CA PRO A 75 0.20 -15.75 6.77
C PRO A 75 -0.82 -15.78 5.62
N ARG A 76 -1.46 -14.63 5.38
CA ARG A 76 -2.34 -14.44 4.23
C ARG A 76 -1.51 -14.01 3.03
N ARG A 77 -1.63 -14.71 1.88
CA ARG A 77 -1.02 -14.31 0.61
C ARG A 77 -2.05 -13.62 -0.26
N GLN A 78 -1.73 -12.43 -0.75
CA GLN A 78 -2.65 -11.65 -1.58
C GLN A 78 -2.94 -12.31 -2.92
N SER A 79 -1.96 -12.98 -3.52
CA SER A 79 -2.12 -13.69 -4.80
C SER A 79 -3.15 -14.83 -4.75
N GLU A 80 -3.43 -15.38 -3.58
CA GLU A 80 -4.44 -16.43 -3.38
C GLU A 80 -5.88 -15.87 -3.33
N HIS A 81 -6.05 -14.52 -3.38
CA HIS A 81 -7.33 -13.87 -3.08
C HIS A 81 -7.81 -12.87 -4.14
N PHE A 82 -7.33 -12.97 -5.37
CA PHE A 82 -7.74 -12.07 -6.46
C PHE A 82 -9.25 -12.02 -6.69
N ASP A 83 -9.98 -13.12 -6.41
CA ASP A 83 -11.44 -13.12 -6.53
C ASP A 83 -12.14 -12.22 -5.53
N HIS A 84 -11.58 -12.06 -4.32
CA HIS A 84 -12.11 -11.11 -3.32
C HIS A 84 -11.94 -9.68 -3.81
N TYR A 85 -10.78 -9.33 -4.36
CA TYR A 85 -10.51 -7.98 -4.88
C TYR A 85 -11.38 -7.67 -6.09
N ARG A 86 -11.60 -8.67 -6.97
CA ARG A 86 -12.50 -8.54 -8.13
C ARG A 86 -13.92 -8.18 -7.72
N LYS A 87 -14.48 -8.84 -6.68
CA LYS A 87 -15.82 -8.54 -6.15
C LYS A 87 -15.93 -7.12 -5.62
N ALA A 88 -14.92 -6.64 -4.90
CA ALA A 88 -14.92 -5.24 -4.43
C ALA A 88 -14.82 -4.25 -5.59
N LEU A 89 -14.00 -4.56 -6.59
CA LEU A 89 -13.88 -3.76 -7.79
C LEU A 89 -15.21 -3.68 -8.55
N GLU A 90 -15.92 -4.80 -8.71
CA GLU A 90 -17.25 -4.88 -9.32
C GLU A 90 -18.28 -4.03 -8.55
N ALA A 91 -18.23 -4.04 -7.21
CA ALA A 91 -19.09 -3.20 -6.39
C ALA A 91 -18.81 -1.70 -6.59
N LEU A 92 -17.56 -1.31 -6.71
CA LEU A 92 -17.19 0.08 -7.02
C LEU A 92 -17.57 0.49 -8.46
N GLN A 93 -17.46 -0.44 -9.42
CA GLN A 93 -17.90 -0.24 -10.79
C GLN A 93 -19.43 -0.09 -10.88
N ALA A 94 -20.19 -0.91 -10.16
CA ALA A 94 -21.65 -0.81 -10.11
C ALA A 94 -22.13 0.53 -9.55
N LYS A 95 -21.39 1.13 -8.62
CA LYS A 95 -21.61 2.50 -8.13
C LYS A 95 -21.18 3.58 -9.14
N GLY A 96 -20.57 3.19 -10.27
CA GLY A 96 -20.06 4.09 -11.30
C GLY A 96 -18.88 4.94 -10.82
N LEU A 97 -18.12 4.47 -9.83
CA LEU A 97 -16.98 5.16 -9.24
C LEU A 97 -15.65 4.84 -9.95
N VAL A 98 -15.67 3.91 -10.89
CA VAL A 98 -14.46 3.40 -11.56
C VAL A 98 -14.57 3.58 -13.06
N TYR A 99 -13.47 3.93 -13.68
CA TYR A 99 -13.37 4.05 -15.14
C TYR A 99 -12.06 3.46 -15.67
N PRO A 100 -12.03 2.94 -16.93
CA PRO A 100 -10.82 2.47 -17.56
C PRO A 100 -9.91 3.64 -17.95
N SER A 101 -8.60 3.49 -17.79
CA SER A 101 -7.57 4.46 -18.19
C SER A 101 -6.53 3.77 -19.06
N THR A 102 -6.18 4.37 -20.20
CA THR A 102 -5.40 3.71 -21.25
C THR A 102 -3.94 4.16 -21.32
N LEU A 103 -3.61 5.32 -20.74
CA LEU A 103 -2.24 5.84 -20.81
C LEU A 103 -1.29 5.04 -19.92
N SER A 104 -0.19 4.59 -20.52
CA SER A 104 0.97 4.04 -19.81
C SER A 104 1.71 5.13 -19.03
N ARG A 105 2.63 4.73 -18.14
CA ARG A 105 3.46 5.69 -17.36
C ARG A 105 4.27 6.63 -18.25
N SER A 106 4.79 6.12 -19.37
CA SER A 106 5.55 6.94 -20.35
C SER A 106 4.66 7.93 -21.07
N GLU A 107 3.47 7.51 -21.51
CA GLU A 107 2.51 8.37 -22.17
C GLU A 107 1.96 9.46 -21.21
N ILE A 108 1.72 9.13 -19.94
CA ILE A 108 1.37 10.13 -18.93
C ILE A 108 2.47 11.20 -18.83
N LYS A 109 3.74 10.79 -18.70
CA LYS A 109 4.86 11.73 -18.62
C LYS A 109 5.01 12.59 -19.88
N GLN A 110 4.81 12.00 -21.04
CA GLN A 110 4.84 12.73 -22.31
C GLN A 110 3.69 13.73 -22.38
N ARG A 111 2.45 13.28 -22.11
CA ARG A 111 1.27 14.13 -22.14
C ARG A 111 1.36 15.31 -21.18
N VAL A 112 1.90 15.08 -19.98
CA VAL A 112 2.12 16.15 -19.00
C VAL A 112 3.15 17.15 -19.49
N ARG A 113 4.27 16.71 -20.09
CA ARG A 113 5.26 17.62 -20.69
C ARG A 113 4.63 18.52 -21.78
N GLU A 114 3.81 17.93 -22.65
CA GLU A 114 3.08 18.68 -23.69
C GLU A 114 2.14 19.74 -23.08
N LEU A 115 1.48 19.40 -21.95
CA LEU A 115 0.60 20.34 -21.23
C LEU A 115 1.38 21.43 -20.48
N GLU A 116 2.66 21.19 -20.16
CA GLU A 116 3.53 22.14 -19.47
C GLU A 116 4.34 23.03 -20.45
N GLU A 117 4.27 22.82 -21.78
CA GLU A 117 5.00 23.60 -22.79
C GLU A 117 4.56 25.08 -22.85
N ASP A 118 3.33 25.37 -22.45
CA ASP A 118 2.80 26.75 -22.36
C ASP A 118 3.12 27.46 -21.03
N GLY A 119 3.91 26.82 -20.15
CA GLY A 119 4.26 27.33 -18.84
C GLY A 119 3.26 26.96 -17.71
N THR A 120 2.24 26.19 -18.02
CA THR A 120 1.30 25.67 -17.01
C THR A 120 1.97 24.59 -16.17
N VAL A 121 1.92 24.68 -14.83
CA VAL A 121 2.42 23.63 -13.94
C VAL A 121 1.33 22.56 -13.76
N TRP A 122 1.59 21.35 -14.27
CA TRP A 122 0.65 20.24 -14.10
C TRP A 122 0.64 19.75 -12.65
N PRO A 123 -0.54 19.51 -12.03
CA PRO A 123 -0.62 19.08 -10.63
C PRO A 123 0.00 17.70 -10.43
N ARG A 124 0.60 17.51 -9.24
CA ARG A 124 1.24 16.26 -8.83
C ARG A 124 0.60 15.74 -7.55
N ASP A 125 0.58 14.43 -7.43
CA ASP A 125 0.15 13.76 -6.21
C ASP A 125 1.17 13.95 -5.06
N PRO A 126 0.83 13.58 -3.83
CA PRO A 126 1.75 13.71 -2.69
C PRO A 126 3.08 12.96 -2.83
N ASP A 127 3.17 11.96 -3.69
CA ASP A 127 4.40 11.21 -4.02
C ASP A 127 5.20 11.88 -5.15
N GLY A 128 4.73 13.02 -5.68
CA GLY A 128 5.37 13.77 -6.76
C GLY A 128 5.08 13.24 -8.16
N SER A 129 4.23 12.24 -8.31
CA SER A 129 3.82 11.76 -9.63
C SER A 129 2.76 12.68 -10.25
N PRO A 130 2.76 12.88 -11.58
CA PRO A 130 1.75 13.71 -12.21
C PRO A 130 0.35 13.09 -12.06
N ILE A 131 -0.63 13.92 -11.72
CA ILE A 131 -2.03 13.50 -11.72
C ILE A 131 -2.41 13.05 -13.13
N TYR A 132 -3.26 12.02 -13.22
CA TYR A 132 -3.65 11.41 -14.48
C TYR A 132 -4.29 12.43 -15.45
N PRO A 133 -3.70 12.68 -16.64
CA PRO A 133 -4.16 13.68 -17.57
C PRO A 133 -5.17 13.14 -18.60
N GLY A 134 -5.61 11.88 -18.47
CA GLY A 134 -6.48 11.24 -19.44
C GLY A 134 -7.91 11.76 -19.39
N VAL A 135 -8.61 11.58 -20.51
CA VAL A 135 -9.98 12.08 -20.73
C VAL A 135 -11.05 11.02 -20.47
N GLU A 136 -10.65 9.79 -20.16
CA GLU A 136 -11.56 8.63 -20.11
C GLU A 136 -12.62 8.76 -19.00
N ARG A 137 -12.34 9.55 -17.96
CA ARG A 137 -13.33 9.91 -16.95
C ARG A 137 -14.57 10.59 -17.55
N SER A 138 -14.41 11.35 -18.62
CA SER A 138 -15.48 12.10 -19.30
C SER A 138 -16.17 11.32 -20.42
N LEU A 139 -15.69 10.13 -20.76
CA LEU A 139 -16.25 9.30 -21.81
C LEU A 139 -17.62 8.74 -21.43
N SER A 140 -18.47 8.53 -22.44
CA SER A 140 -19.75 7.82 -22.29
C SER A 140 -19.54 6.38 -21.84
N SER A 141 -20.56 5.77 -21.21
CA SER A 141 -20.52 4.37 -20.78
C SER A 141 -20.20 3.43 -21.94
N LYS A 142 -20.74 3.68 -23.15
CA LYS A 142 -20.46 2.88 -24.35
C LYS A 142 -18.98 2.97 -24.75
N ALA A 143 -18.40 4.16 -24.73
CA ALA A 143 -16.98 4.34 -25.07
C ALA A 143 -16.07 3.66 -24.04
N ARG A 144 -16.38 3.74 -22.75
CA ARG A 144 -15.64 3.01 -21.69
C ARG A 144 -15.74 1.49 -21.86
N GLN A 145 -16.92 0.97 -22.18
CA GLN A 145 -17.11 -0.45 -22.49
C GLN A 145 -16.28 -0.90 -23.70
N SER A 146 -16.17 -0.07 -24.74
CA SER A 146 -15.33 -0.37 -25.90
C SER A 146 -13.84 -0.47 -25.52
N ILE A 147 -13.36 0.35 -24.59
CA ILE A 147 -11.97 0.24 -24.05
C ILE A 147 -11.80 -1.11 -23.35
N VAL A 148 -12.71 -1.47 -22.45
CA VAL A 148 -12.64 -2.74 -21.69
C VAL A 148 -12.71 -3.96 -22.60
N ALA A 149 -13.51 -3.90 -23.66
CA ALA A 149 -13.66 -4.96 -24.65
C ALA A 149 -12.49 -5.06 -25.66
N SER A 150 -11.62 -4.05 -25.71
CA SER A 150 -10.46 -4.05 -26.61
C SER A 150 -9.31 -4.90 -26.08
N ASP A 151 -8.36 -5.25 -26.97
CA ASP A 151 -7.13 -5.95 -26.60
C ASP A 151 -6.08 -5.04 -25.95
N LYS A 152 -6.31 -3.73 -25.95
CA LYS A 152 -5.36 -2.77 -25.34
C LYS A 152 -5.26 -2.98 -23.84
N ALA A 153 -4.05 -2.79 -23.32
CA ALA A 153 -3.83 -2.71 -21.88
C ALA A 153 -4.54 -1.47 -21.32
N TYR A 154 -5.13 -1.60 -20.14
CA TYR A 154 -5.73 -0.49 -19.41
C TYR A 154 -5.56 -0.69 -17.90
N GLY A 155 -5.59 0.43 -17.16
CA GLY A 155 -5.79 0.42 -15.71
C GLY A 155 -7.23 0.80 -15.39
N LEU A 156 -7.67 0.47 -14.18
CA LEU A 156 -8.94 0.95 -13.62
C LEU A 156 -8.64 1.98 -12.56
N ARG A 157 -9.21 3.18 -12.71
CA ARG A 157 -9.01 4.29 -11.78
C ARG A 157 -10.27 4.60 -11.01
N LEU A 158 -10.09 4.97 -9.74
CA LEU A 158 -11.15 5.55 -8.93
C LEU A 158 -11.35 7.00 -9.37
N ASP A 159 -12.57 7.38 -9.74
CA ASP A 159 -12.96 8.79 -9.90
C ASP A 159 -13.01 9.42 -8.51
N MET A 160 -11.89 9.97 -8.08
CA MET A 160 -11.71 10.44 -6.71
C MET A 160 -12.68 11.56 -6.37
N LYS A 161 -12.93 12.48 -7.32
CA LYS A 161 -13.88 13.57 -7.12
C LYS A 161 -15.30 13.05 -6.87
N LYS A 162 -15.73 12.05 -7.64
CA LYS A 162 -17.05 11.41 -7.45
C LYS A 162 -17.10 10.57 -6.18
N ALA A 163 -16.00 9.89 -5.84
CA ALA A 163 -15.87 9.06 -4.65
C ALA A 163 -15.95 9.87 -3.34
N VAL A 164 -15.35 11.05 -3.34
CA VAL A 164 -15.38 11.98 -2.20
C VAL A 164 -16.73 12.72 -2.12
N GLY A 165 -17.24 13.20 -3.26
CA GLY A 165 -18.46 14.04 -3.27
C GLY A 165 -18.30 15.25 -2.34
N ASP A 166 -19.29 15.43 -1.45
CA ASP A 166 -19.31 16.49 -0.43
C ASP A 166 -18.88 15.97 0.97
N LEU A 167 -18.33 14.74 1.05
CA LEU A 167 -17.91 14.13 2.30
C LEU A 167 -16.51 14.59 2.71
N SER A 168 -16.30 14.73 4.02
CA SER A 168 -14.99 14.83 4.63
C SER A 168 -14.58 13.47 5.19
N PHE A 169 -13.28 13.19 5.19
CA PHE A 169 -12.71 11.97 5.70
C PHE A 169 -11.62 12.28 6.70
N GLU A 170 -11.49 11.44 7.70
CA GLU A 170 -10.45 11.53 8.73
C GLU A 170 -9.99 10.14 9.16
N TRP A 171 -8.83 10.08 9.78
CA TRP A 171 -8.34 8.87 10.45
C TRP A 171 -7.76 9.21 11.83
N ILE A 172 -7.53 8.21 12.65
CA ILE A 172 -6.83 8.37 13.93
C ILE A 172 -5.34 8.09 13.70
N GLU A 173 -4.51 9.13 13.79
CA GLU A 173 -3.05 9.04 13.72
C GLU A 173 -2.45 9.19 15.11
N ALA A 174 -1.82 8.14 15.64
CA ALA A 174 -1.22 8.16 16.98
C ALA A 174 -2.19 8.69 18.07
N GLY A 175 -3.48 8.39 17.96
CA GLY A 175 -4.52 8.83 18.89
C GLY A 175 -5.16 10.19 18.57
N ILE A 176 -4.75 10.86 17.50
CA ILE A 176 -5.24 12.19 17.10
C ILE A 176 -6.04 12.10 15.81
N PHE A 177 -7.23 12.70 15.77
CA PHE A 177 -8.00 12.82 14.52
C PHE A 177 -7.24 13.70 13.52
N THR A 178 -7.06 13.16 12.33
CA THR A 178 -6.29 13.77 11.24
C THR A 178 -7.15 13.85 9.99
N GLU A 179 -7.26 15.03 9.41
CA GLU A 179 -8.01 15.27 8.19
C GLU A 179 -7.35 14.62 6.99
N ALA A 180 -8.15 13.98 6.13
CA ALA A 180 -7.71 13.37 4.90
C ALA A 180 -7.82 14.34 3.71
N GLU A 181 -6.83 14.29 2.83
CA GLU A 181 -6.78 15.12 1.61
C GLU A 181 -6.82 14.25 0.33
N PRO A 182 -7.86 13.42 0.12
CA PRO A 182 -7.88 12.44 -0.98
C PRO A 182 -7.84 13.08 -2.36
N LEU A 183 -8.40 14.28 -2.54
CA LEU A 183 -8.41 14.98 -3.83
C LEU A 183 -7.00 15.34 -4.32
N ARG A 184 -6.01 15.48 -3.43
CA ARG A 184 -4.62 15.70 -3.81
C ARG A 184 -3.99 14.53 -4.57
N TRP A 185 -4.57 13.33 -4.45
CA TRP A 185 -4.11 12.13 -5.16
C TRP A 185 -4.61 12.06 -6.60
N GLY A 186 -5.64 12.85 -6.95
CA GLY A 186 -6.35 12.65 -8.20
C GLY A 186 -6.92 11.23 -8.31
N ASP A 187 -7.11 10.77 -9.52
CA ASP A 187 -7.73 9.48 -9.79
C ASP A 187 -6.70 8.34 -9.71
N VAL A 188 -6.63 7.68 -8.56
CA VAL A 188 -5.67 6.60 -8.30
C VAL A 188 -6.01 5.32 -9.05
N VAL A 189 -4.98 4.55 -9.43
CA VAL A 189 -5.17 3.21 -10.00
C VAL A 189 -5.59 2.24 -8.89
N ILE A 190 -6.73 1.56 -9.07
CA ILE A 190 -7.22 0.55 -8.12
C ILE A 190 -7.17 -0.87 -8.68
N ALA A 191 -7.01 -1.04 -9.99
CA ALA A 191 -6.77 -2.33 -10.63
C ALA A 191 -6.10 -2.16 -12.00
N ARG A 192 -5.66 -3.26 -12.58
CA ARG A 192 -5.14 -3.37 -13.95
C ARG A 192 -5.88 -4.49 -14.69
N LYS A 193 -5.75 -4.52 -16.02
CA LYS A 193 -6.35 -5.58 -16.84
C LYS A 193 -5.87 -6.98 -16.43
N ASP A 194 -4.58 -7.08 -16.15
CA ASP A 194 -3.88 -8.33 -15.79
C ASP A 194 -3.87 -8.63 -14.28
N THR A 195 -4.13 -7.63 -13.45
CA THR A 195 -4.10 -7.74 -11.99
C THR A 195 -5.33 -7.04 -11.41
N PRO A 196 -6.34 -7.79 -10.90
CA PRO A 196 -7.64 -7.23 -10.50
C PRO A 196 -7.58 -6.49 -9.16
N THR A 197 -6.48 -5.83 -8.88
CA THR A 197 -6.27 -5.04 -7.67
C THR A 197 -5.09 -4.08 -7.82
N SER A 198 -4.89 -3.25 -6.82
CA SER A 198 -3.70 -2.43 -6.58
C SER A 198 -3.36 -2.47 -5.09
N TYR A 199 -2.19 -1.95 -4.71
CA TYR A 199 -1.79 -1.81 -3.32
C TYR A 199 -2.92 -1.18 -2.45
N HIS A 200 -3.50 -0.07 -2.88
CA HIS A 200 -4.55 0.60 -2.11
C HIS A 200 -5.77 -0.29 -1.88
N LEU A 201 -6.25 -0.96 -2.92
CA LEU A 201 -7.46 -1.79 -2.81
C LEU A 201 -7.20 -3.05 -1.97
N CYS A 202 -6.16 -3.82 -2.27
CA CYS A 202 -5.90 -5.08 -1.56
C CYS A 202 -5.52 -4.84 -0.10
N CYS A 203 -4.72 -3.80 0.20
CA CYS A 203 -4.35 -3.45 1.57
C CYS A 203 -5.59 -3.15 2.44
N VAL A 204 -6.48 -2.27 1.95
CA VAL A 204 -7.72 -1.90 2.65
C VAL A 204 -8.62 -3.12 2.88
N MET A 205 -8.80 -3.94 1.86
CA MET A 205 -9.65 -5.13 1.96
C MET A 205 -9.08 -6.16 2.93
N ASP A 206 -7.79 -6.43 2.86
CA ASP A 206 -7.17 -7.44 3.72
C ASP A 206 -7.07 -6.96 5.16
N ASP A 207 -6.83 -5.68 5.42
CA ASP A 207 -6.89 -5.13 6.76
C ASP A 207 -8.29 -5.35 7.37
N ALA A 208 -9.35 -5.09 6.60
CA ALA A 208 -10.73 -5.33 7.06
C ALA A 208 -11.03 -6.83 7.26
N LEU A 209 -10.66 -7.70 6.31
CA LEU A 209 -10.92 -9.14 6.36
C LEU A 209 -10.14 -9.84 7.48
N GLN A 210 -8.94 -9.37 7.82
CA GLN A 210 -8.13 -9.89 8.92
C GLN A 210 -8.49 -9.24 10.26
N GLY A 211 -9.46 -8.31 10.30
CA GLY A 211 -9.87 -7.60 11.51
C GLY A 211 -8.78 -6.71 12.09
N VAL A 212 -7.89 -6.19 11.26
CA VAL A 212 -6.80 -5.29 11.69
C VAL A 212 -7.38 -4.04 12.34
N THR A 213 -6.97 -3.79 13.57
CA THR A 213 -7.38 -2.62 14.36
C THR A 213 -6.34 -1.53 14.39
N ASP A 214 -5.08 -1.88 14.12
CA ASP A 214 -3.93 -0.99 14.22
C ASP A 214 -2.96 -1.21 13.06
N VAL A 215 -2.71 -0.14 12.31
CA VAL A 215 -1.80 -0.09 11.18
C VAL A 215 -0.55 0.69 11.56
N VAL A 216 0.56 -0.01 11.76
CA VAL A 216 1.86 0.59 12.03
C VAL A 216 2.74 0.42 10.80
N ARG A 217 3.21 1.54 10.21
CA ARG A 217 4.00 1.52 8.96
C ARG A 217 4.86 2.76 8.80
N GLY A 218 5.71 2.83 7.81
CA GLY A 218 6.59 3.97 7.56
C GLY A 218 5.84 5.23 7.11
N LYS A 219 6.37 6.40 7.47
CA LYS A 219 5.85 7.74 7.08
C LYS A 219 5.76 7.96 5.56
N ASP A 220 6.46 7.18 4.76
CA ASP A 220 6.34 7.21 3.31
C ASP A 220 4.94 6.81 2.80
N LEU A 221 4.15 6.14 3.63
CA LEU A 221 2.76 5.79 3.35
C LEU A 221 1.73 6.69 4.06
N TYR A 222 2.20 7.72 4.79
CA TYR A 222 1.32 8.60 5.57
C TYR A 222 0.24 9.24 4.70
N GLN A 223 0.64 9.89 3.62
CA GLN A 223 -0.29 10.57 2.72
C GLN A 223 -1.27 9.59 2.04
N ALA A 224 -0.84 8.35 1.75
CA ALA A 224 -1.67 7.32 1.15
C ALA A 224 -2.85 6.90 2.03
N THR A 225 -2.82 7.20 3.33
CA THR A 225 -3.94 6.98 4.26
C THR A 225 -5.19 7.70 3.81
N SER A 226 -5.07 8.88 3.19
CA SER A 226 -6.21 9.62 2.61
C SER A 226 -6.97 8.81 1.55
N VAL A 227 -6.28 8.01 0.74
CA VAL A 227 -6.90 7.10 -0.24
C VAL A 227 -7.55 5.92 0.46
N HIS A 228 -6.88 5.38 1.51
CA HIS A 228 -7.36 4.21 2.23
C HIS A 228 -8.67 4.48 2.96
N VAL A 229 -8.81 5.63 3.65
CA VAL A 229 -10.06 5.96 4.36
C VAL A 229 -11.24 6.17 3.42
N VAL A 230 -11.00 6.71 2.22
CA VAL A 230 -12.04 6.77 1.18
C VAL A 230 -12.48 5.37 0.75
N LEU A 231 -11.53 4.49 0.44
CA LEU A 231 -11.85 3.12 0.03
C LEU A 231 -12.55 2.34 1.14
N GLN A 232 -12.13 2.49 2.40
CA GLN A 232 -12.79 1.89 3.56
C GLN A 232 -14.26 2.33 3.65
N SER A 233 -14.51 3.62 3.54
CA SER A 233 -15.88 4.18 3.55
C SER A 233 -16.72 3.64 2.39
N LEU A 234 -16.21 3.64 1.17
CA LEU A 234 -16.93 3.17 -0.02
C LEU A 234 -17.29 1.68 0.03
N LEU A 235 -16.45 0.88 0.70
CA LEU A 235 -16.62 -0.56 0.87
C LEU A 235 -17.32 -0.94 2.18
N GLY A 236 -17.64 0.05 3.05
CA GLY A 236 -18.33 -0.19 4.33
C GLY A 236 -17.45 -0.80 5.40
N TYR A 237 -16.14 -0.57 5.35
CA TYR A 237 -15.18 -1.05 6.35
C TYR A 237 -14.90 -0.01 7.43
N VAL A 238 -14.62 -0.50 8.64
CA VAL A 238 -14.14 0.34 9.73
C VAL A 238 -12.69 0.73 9.49
N SER A 239 -12.37 2.01 9.67
CA SER A 239 -11.00 2.48 9.58
C SER A 239 -10.20 2.05 10.81
N PRO A 240 -9.03 1.39 10.66
CA PRO A 240 -8.13 1.12 11.77
C PRO A 240 -7.49 2.40 12.30
N ARG A 241 -6.85 2.31 13.46
CA ARG A 241 -5.94 3.34 13.95
C ARG A 241 -4.61 3.24 13.22
N TYR A 242 -3.98 4.37 12.97
CA TYR A 242 -2.70 4.45 12.27
C TYR A 242 -1.60 5.00 13.17
N VAL A 243 -0.39 4.50 12.99
CA VAL A 243 0.84 5.05 13.53
C VAL A 243 1.89 4.99 12.43
N HIS A 244 2.35 6.14 11.96
CA HIS A 244 3.40 6.23 10.96
C HIS A 244 4.73 6.55 11.62
N HIS A 245 5.63 5.55 11.66
CA HIS A 245 6.97 5.70 12.22
C HIS A 245 7.93 6.37 11.24
N ASP A 246 8.98 7.00 11.78
CA ASP A 246 10.04 7.59 10.98
C ASP A 246 10.76 6.54 10.13
N LEU A 247 11.29 6.97 9.00
CA LEU A 247 12.05 6.09 8.12
C LEU A 247 13.46 5.92 8.65
N ILE A 248 13.98 4.69 8.61
CA ILE A 248 15.38 4.45 8.86
C ILE A 248 16.17 4.97 7.65
N LEU A 249 17.10 5.87 7.91
CA LEU A 249 17.94 6.48 6.88
C LEU A 249 19.30 5.78 6.84
N ASP A 250 20.00 5.89 5.71
CA ASP A 250 21.40 5.50 5.59
C ASP A 250 22.33 6.59 6.17
N ASP A 251 23.63 6.31 6.19
CA ASP A 251 24.66 7.25 6.69
C ASP A 251 24.71 8.58 5.91
N ALA A 252 24.12 8.61 4.72
CA ALA A 252 24.00 9.81 3.89
C ALA A 252 22.64 10.54 4.08
N GLY A 253 21.82 10.11 5.03
CA GLY A 253 20.49 10.68 5.31
C GLY A 253 19.44 10.34 4.27
N LYS A 254 19.67 9.34 3.41
CA LYS A 254 18.69 8.87 2.42
C LYS A 254 17.90 7.69 2.95
N LYS A 255 16.61 7.61 2.56
CA LYS A 255 15.76 6.46 2.85
C LYS A 255 16.41 5.17 2.36
N LEU A 256 16.51 4.18 3.24
CA LEU A 256 16.91 2.83 2.86
C LEU A 256 15.94 2.27 1.81
N SER A 257 16.47 1.80 0.70
CA SER A 257 15.67 1.20 -0.34
C SER A 257 16.34 -0.06 -0.89
N LYS A 258 15.54 -0.97 -1.45
CA LYS A 258 16.03 -2.23 -2.05
C LYS A 258 17.03 -2.02 -3.19
N SER A 259 17.09 -0.83 -3.76
CA SER A 259 17.91 -0.51 -4.95
C SER A 259 19.22 0.21 -4.66
N ILE A 260 19.45 0.72 -3.45
CA ILE A 260 20.64 1.52 -3.12
C ILE A 260 21.32 0.90 -1.89
N HIS A 261 22.37 0.13 -2.10
CA HIS A 261 23.44 -0.33 -1.17
C HIS A 261 23.15 -0.40 0.35
N SER A 262 21.89 -0.37 0.77
CA SER A 262 21.51 -0.67 2.15
C SER A 262 21.78 -2.15 2.39
N LYS A 263 22.66 -2.48 3.33
CA LYS A 263 22.94 -3.88 3.69
C LYS A 263 21.61 -4.56 4.02
N SER A 264 21.27 -5.58 3.25
CA SER A 264 20.09 -6.40 3.54
C SER A 264 20.28 -7.13 4.87
N ILE A 265 19.19 -7.53 5.52
CA ILE A 265 19.21 -8.35 6.73
C ILE A 265 20.06 -9.61 6.47
N ARG A 266 19.89 -10.23 5.30
CA ARG A 266 20.68 -11.38 4.88
C ARG A 266 22.18 -11.07 4.77
N ALA A 267 22.56 -9.91 4.24
CA ALA A 267 23.96 -9.51 4.16
C ALA A 267 24.56 -9.25 5.54
N LEU A 268 23.82 -8.64 6.47
CA LEU A 268 24.23 -8.47 7.87
C LEU A 268 24.46 -9.82 8.54
N ARG A 269 23.52 -10.76 8.40
CA ARG A 269 23.64 -12.13 8.92
C ARG A 269 24.87 -12.85 8.36
N LYS A 270 25.11 -12.77 7.04
CA LYS A 270 26.31 -13.36 6.40
C LYS A 270 27.60 -12.72 6.89
N ALA A 271 27.59 -11.46 7.26
CA ALA A 271 28.75 -10.76 7.84
C ALA A 271 28.97 -11.08 9.33
N GLY A 272 28.18 -12.01 9.93
CA GLY A 272 28.31 -12.40 11.31
C GLY A 272 27.71 -11.42 12.32
N ILE A 273 26.92 -10.45 11.87
CA ILE A 273 26.19 -9.54 12.77
C ILE A 273 25.08 -10.34 13.48
N SER A 274 24.99 -10.23 14.80
CA SER A 274 23.96 -10.92 15.57
C SER A 274 22.62 -10.19 15.48
N LYS A 275 21.51 -10.90 15.78
CA LYS A 275 20.17 -10.26 15.81
C LYS A 275 20.10 -9.20 16.92
N GLU A 276 20.77 -9.41 18.06
CA GLU A 276 20.82 -8.45 19.17
C GLU A 276 21.53 -7.16 18.73
N ALA A 277 22.59 -7.25 17.93
CA ALA A 277 23.24 -6.06 17.37
C ALA A 277 22.31 -5.31 16.40
N VAL A 278 21.50 -6.02 15.60
CA VAL A 278 20.47 -5.41 14.75
C VAL A 278 19.40 -4.73 15.62
N TRP A 279 18.91 -5.39 16.67
CA TRP A 279 17.92 -4.81 17.59
C TRP A 279 18.43 -3.54 18.25
N ASN A 280 19.65 -3.57 18.81
CA ASN A 280 20.28 -2.38 19.41
C ASN A 280 20.41 -1.23 18.41
N THR A 281 20.80 -1.53 17.16
CA THR A 281 20.88 -0.52 16.09
C THR A 281 19.52 0.12 15.81
N LEU A 282 18.43 -0.64 15.94
CA LEU A 282 17.05 -0.18 15.70
C LEU A 282 16.38 0.40 16.95
N GLY A 283 17.03 0.39 18.12
CA GLY A 283 16.50 0.93 19.37
C GLY A 283 15.50 0.02 20.10
N PHE A 284 15.65 -1.30 19.94
CA PHE A 284 14.86 -2.32 20.65
C PHE A 284 15.64 -2.96 21.79
#